data_961e2ed92a217385bf5f43d21935042e
#
_entry.id   961e2ed92a217385bf5f43d21935042e
#
_cell.length_a   1.000
_cell.length_b   1.000
_cell.length_c   1.000
_cell.angle_alpha   90.00
_cell.angle_beta   90.00
_cell.angle_gamma   90.00
#
_symmetry.space_group_name_H-M   'P 1'
#
loop_
_entity.id
_entity.type
_entity.pdbx_description
1 polymer ?
#
loop_
_entity_poly.entity_id
_entity_poly.type
_entity_poly.pdbx_seq_one_letter_code
_entity_poly.pdbx_strand_id
1 'polypeptide(L)'
;MDQYLHTTFDGADREYLDGQTMERNLGNDAHSAVQVELIYFFRLHQDRSGLCVRSELRHRVTENRFRISDGAVFEGKPPAQAPSPPPLVAIEILSPDDRIGYVIPKLEEYRQWGVRHVWIADPEDRKLATRSC
;
A
#
# COMPACT_ATOMS: atom_id res chain seq x y z
N MET A 1 6.77 7.85 -17.71
CA MET A 1 6.03 7.99 -16.43
C MET A 1 4.55 8.28 -16.66
N ASP A 2 4.22 9.20 -17.52
CA ASP A 2 2.80 9.46 -17.87
C ASP A 2 2.11 8.22 -18.45
N GLN A 3 2.84 7.45 -19.26
CA GLN A 3 2.33 6.22 -19.83
C GLN A 3 1.97 5.21 -18.74
N TYR A 4 2.79 5.09 -17.70
CA TYR A 4 2.49 4.21 -16.57
C TYR A 4 1.16 4.59 -15.89
N LEU A 5 0.94 5.88 -15.65
CA LEU A 5 -0.26 6.37 -14.95
C LEU A 5 -1.55 6.06 -15.72
N HIS A 6 -1.46 5.89 -17.05
CA HIS A 6 -2.60 5.59 -17.91
C HIS A 6 -2.64 4.15 -18.41
N THR A 7 -1.76 3.28 -17.87
CA THR A 7 -1.67 1.88 -18.29
C THR A 7 -2.39 0.98 -17.29
N THR A 8 -3.17 0.04 -17.82
CA THR A 8 -3.77 -1.06 -17.05
C THR A 8 -3.00 -2.34 -17.37
N PHE A 9 -2.64 -3.10 -16.34
CA PHE A 9 -1.91 -4.34 -16.48
C PHE A 9 -2.83 -5.53 -16.25
N ASP A 10 -2.54 -6.65 -16.93
CA ASP A 10 -3.22 -7.90 -16.67
C ASP A 10 -2.80 -8.44 -15.30
N GLY A 11 -3.77 -8.92 -14.50
CA GLY A 11 -3.53 -9.39 -13.14
C GLY A 11 -3.36 -8.23 -12.15
N ALA A 12 -2.48 -8.40 -11.18
CA ALA A 12 -2.20 -7.37 -10.20
C ALA A 12 -1.57 -6.15 -10.84
N ASP A 13 -1.91 -4.97 -10.35
CA ASP A 13 -1.28 -3.75 -10.81
C ASP A 13 0.22 -3.76 -10.48
N ARG A 14 1.01 -3.04 -11.26
CA ARG A 14 2.47 -3.02 -11.15
C ARG A 14 2.97 -1.72 -10.55
N GLU A 15 4.05 -1.82 -9.78
CA GLU A 15 4.77 -0.65 -9.28
C GLU A 15 5.69 -0.11 -10.37
N TYR A 16 6.07 1.16 -10.26
CA TYR A 16 6.98 1.81 -11.20
C TYR A 16 8.19 2.32 -10.41
N LEU A 17 9.36 1.79 -10.72
CA LEU A 17 10.60 2.09 -10.01
C LEU A 17 11.66 2.54 -11.00
N ASP A 18 11.94 3.84 -11.03
CA ASP A 18 13.05 4.42 -11.81
C ASP A 18 13.05 4.01 -13.29
N GLY A 19 11.88 4.05 -13.92
CA GLY A 19 11.72 3.75 -15.34
C GLY A 19 11.29 2.32 -15.67
N GLN A 20 11.14 1.45 -14.67
CA GLN A 20 10.75 0.06 -14.89
C GLN A 20 9.48 -0.28 -14.12
N THR A 21 8.59 -1.05 -14.76
CA THR A 21 7.43 -1.61 -14.06
C THR A 21 7.84 -2.90 -13.37
N MET A 22 7.40 -3.06 -12.13
CA MET A 22 7.70 -4.22 -11.31
C MET A 22 6.43 -4.98 -10.99
N GLU A 23 6.42 -6.28 -11.30
CA GLU A 23 5.29 -7.14 -10.95
C GLU A 23 5.20 -7.30 -9.43
N ARG A 24 3.97 -7.40 -8.97
CA ARG A 24 3.65 -7.72 -7.57
C ARG A 24 3.16 -9.16 -7.52
N ASN A 25 3.44 -9.82 -6.40
CA ASN A 25 2.88 -11.15 -6.17
C ASN A 25 1.36 -11.05 -6.04
N LEU A 26 0.66 -11.99 -6.66
CA LEU A 26 -0.78 -12.09 -6.51
C LEU A 26 -1.12 -12.59 -5.12
N GLY A 27 -2.11 -11.95 -4.50
CA GLY A 27 -2.61 -12.41 -3.21
C GLY A 27 -3.40 -13.71 -3.34
N ASN A 28 -3.30 -14.55 -2.34
CA ASN A 28 -4.16 -15.72 -2.21
C ASN A 28 -5.43 -15.37 -1.42
N ASP A 29 -6.26 -16.38 -1.14
CA ASP A 29 -7.49 -16.20 -0.38
C ASP A 29 -7.23 -15.57 1.00
N ALA A 30 -6.20 -16.03 1.72
CA ALA A 30 -5.87 -15.51 3.04
C ALA A 30 -5.47 -14.04 2.99
N HIS A 31 -4.66 -13.66 1.99
CA HIS A 31 -4.29 -12.26 1.75
C HIS A 31 -5.53 -11.40 1.49
N SER A 32 -6.40 -11.87 0.61
CA SER A 32 -7.62 -11.14 0.24
C SER A 32 -8.56 -10.97 1.43
N ALA A 33 -8.73 -12.01 2.24
CA ALA A 33 -9.58 -11.96 3.43
C ALA A 33 -9.08 -10.94 4.45
N VAL A 34 -7.77 -10.93 4.72
CA VAL A 34 -7.16 -9.98 5.65
C VAL A 34 -7.28 -8.55 5.10
N GLN A 35 -7.08 -8.37 3.80
CA GLN A 35 -7.20 -7.07 3.16
C GLN A 35 -8.61 -6.48 3.35
N VAL A 36 -9.64 -7.28 3.10
CA VAL A 36 -11.03 -6.85 3.29
C VAL A 36 -11.30 -6.49 4.75
N GLU A 37 -10.84 -7.31 5.69
CA GLU A 37 -11.07 -7.06 7.12
C GLU A 37 -10.39 -5.77 7.60
N LEU A 38 -9.16 -5.51 7.18
CA LEU A 38 -8.44 -4.29 7.56
C LEU A 38 -9.08 -3.05 6.93
N ILE A 39 -9.46 -3.12 5.67
CA ILE A 39 -10.17 -2.03 4.99
C ILE A 39 -11.49 -1.75 5.68
N TYR A 40 -12.24 -2.79 6.03
CA TYR A 40 -13.52 -2.68 6.73
C TYR A 40 -13.34 -2.02 8.10
N PHE A 41 -12.33 -2.42 8.86
CA PHE A 41 -12.02 -1.83 10.16
C PHE A 41 -11.83 -0.31 10.05
N PHE A 42 -10.99 0.14 9.13
CA PHE A 42 -10.77 1.57 8.95
C PHE A 42 -11.99 2.28 8.37
N ARG A 43 -12.73 1.62 7.50
CA ARG A 43 -13.94 2.19 6.90
C ARG A 43 -15.02 2.47 7.93
N LEU A 44 -15.19 1.60 8.93
CA LEU A 44 -16.14 1.80 10.02
C LEU A 44 -15.87 3.09 10.82
N HIS A 45 -14.61 3.49 10.91
CA HIS A 45 -14.19 4.65 11.69
C HIS A 45 -14.00 5.91 10.84
N GLN A 46 -14.17 5.81 9.54
CA GLN A 46 -13.88 6.90 8.61
C GLN A 46 -14.71 8.15 8.88
N ASP A 47 -16.00 8.00 9.06
CA ASP A 47 -16.92 9.13 9.22
C ASP A 47 -16.72 9.91 10.52
N ARG A 48 -16.21 9.24 11.56
CA ARG A 48 -16.00 9.86 12.88
C ARG A 48 -14.67 10.60 12.98
N SER A 49 -13.65 10.09 12.29
CA SER A 49 -12.28 10.54 12.48
C SER A 49 -11.78 11.44 11.36
N GLY A 50 -12.57 11.63 10.29
CA GLY A 50 -12.12 12.36 9.10
C GLY A 50 -11.09 11.60 8.28
N LEU A 51 -10.91 10.32 8.54
CA LEU A 51 -9.97 9.48 7.80
C LEU A 51 -10.60 9.00 6.49
N CYS A 52 -9.74 8.71 5.52
CA CYS A 52 -10.16 8.24 4.21
C CYS A 52 -9.33 7.01 3.85
N VAL A 53 -9.98 5.85 3.71
CA VAL A 53 -9.29 4.59 3.42
C VAL A 53 -9.35 4.27 1.94
N ARG A 54 -8.24 3.74 1.41
CA ARG A 54 -8.11 3.30 0.02
C ARG A 54 -7.41 1.96 -0.03
N SER A 55 -7.71 1.17 -1.06
CA SER A 55 -7.03 -0.11 -1.33
C SER A 55 -6.33 -0.04 -2.68
N GLU A 56 -5.17 -0.68 -2.78
CA GLU A 56 -4.46 -0.86 -4.06
C GLU A 56 -4.25 0.44 -4.85
N LEU A 57 -3.93 1.52 -4.14
CA LEU A 57 -3.73 2.82 -4.74
C LEU A 57 -2.26 3.02 -5.12
N ARG A 58 -2.01 3.54 -6.31
CA ARG A 58 -0.67 3.97 -6.71
C ARG A 58 -0.30 5.23 -5.96
N HIS A 59 0.85 5.19 -5.26
CA HIS A 59 1.38 6.35 -4.54
C HIS A 59 2.68 6.82 -5.18
N ARG A 60 2.80 8.10 -5.43
CA ARG A 60 4.05 8.68 -5.89
C ARG A 60 4.94 8.94 -4.68
N VAL A 61 5.87 8.03 -4.39
CA VAL A 61 6.75 8.12 -3.21
C VAL A 61 7.99 8.98 -3.45
N THR A 62 8.47 9.01 -4.69
CA THR A 62 9.49 9.95 -5.15
C THR A 62 9.14 10.41 -6.55
N GLU A 63 9.94 11.32 -7.12
CA GLU A 63 9.71 11.82 -8.47
C GLU A 63 9.58 10.70 -9.51
N ASN A 64 10.34 9.64 -9.36
CA ASN A 64 10.45 8.55 -10.33
C ASN A 64 9.98 7.19 -9.80
N ARG A 65 9.27 7.15 -8.67
CA ARG A 65 8.86 5.89 -8.07
C ARG A 65 7.41 5.92 -7.62
N PHE A 66 6.66 4.92 -8.04
CA PHE A 66 5.28 4.69 -7.61
C PHE A 66 5.20 3.33 -6.92
N ARG A 67 4.70 3.32 -5.70
CA ARG A 67 4.44 2.09 -4.95
C ARG A 67 2.93 1.89 -4.81
N ILE A 68 2.54 0.64 -4.61
CA ILE A 68 1.15 0.28 -4.39
C ILE A 68 1.07 -0.40 -3.04
N SER A 69 0.31 0.18 -2.12
CA SER A 69 0.03 -0.44 -0.84
C SER A 69 -1.25 -1.27 -0.93
N ASP A 70 -1.35 -2.33 -0.13
CA ASP A 70 -2.58 -3.12 -0.02
C ASP A 70 -3.70 -2.31 0.61
N GLY A 71 -3.36 -1.40 1.51
CA GLY A 71 -4.27 -0.44 2.08
C GLY A 71 -3.55 0.84 2.46
N ALA A 72 -4.28 1.95 2.45
CA ALA A 72 -3.76 3.24 2.88
C ALA A 72 -4.86 4.04 3.57
N VAL A 73 -4.49 4.73 4.63
CA VAL A 73 -5.40 5.60 5.37
C VAL A 73 -4.85 7.01 5.34
N PHE A 74 -5.64 7.93 4.80
CA PHE A 74 -5.29 9.35 4.70
C PHE A 74 -6.05 10.18 5.71
N GLU A 75 -5.46 11.29 6.13
CA GLU A 75 -6.20 12.33 6.84
C GLU A 75 -6.93 13.17 5.79
N GLY A 76 -8.25 12.93 5.63
CA GLY A 76 -9.04 13.57 4.59
C GLY A 76 -8.84 12.92 3.22
N LYS A 77 -9.58 13.42 2.24
CA LYS A 77 -9.57 12.86 0.89
C LYS A 77 -8.23 13.14 0.20
N PRO A 78 -7.57 12.11 -0.37
CA PRO A 78 -6.35 12.34 -1.12
C PRO A 78 -6.61 13.25 -2.33
N PRO A 79 -5.69 14.19 -2.59
CA PRO A 79 -5.94 15.27 -3.56
C PRO A 79 -5.81 14.87 -5.03
N ALA A 80 -5.22 13.70 -5.32
CA ALA A 80 -4.93 13.29 -6.69
C ALA A 80 -5.15 11.79 -6.88
N GLN A 81 -5.25 11.36 -8.13
CA GLN A 81 -5.44 9.96 -8.49
C GLN A 81 -4.26 9.08 -8.05
N ALA A 82 -3.04 9.60 -8.15
CA ALA A 82 -1.83 8.97 -7.61
C ALA A 82 -1.19 9.96 -6.64
N PRO A 83 -1.65 9.99 -5.38
CA PRO A 83 -1.26 11.05 -4.46
C PRO A 83 0.22 11.00 -4.09
N SER A 84 0.83 12.18 -3.99
CA SER A 84 2.20 12.38 -3.52
C SER A 84 2.31 12.56 -2.01
N PRO A 85 1.34 13.20 -1.32
CA PRO A 85 1.40 13.26 0.14
C PRO A 85 1.33 11.87 0.75
N PRO A 86 2.16 11.56 1.76
CA PRO A 86 2.12 10.24 2.37
C PRO A 86 0.82 10.02 3.13
N PRO A 87 0.30 8.79 3.15
CA PRO A 87 -0.83 8.45 4.02
C PRO A 87 -0.40 8.46 5.48
N LEU A 88 -1.39 8.54 6.36
CA LEU A 88 -1.16 8.36 7.80
C LEU A 88 -0.75 6.92 8.11
N VAL A 89 -1.39 5.95 7.47
CA VAL A 89 -1.11 4.52 7.61
C VAL A 89 -0.92 3.89 6.24
N ALA A 90 0.12 3.12 6.06
CA ALA A 90 0.30 2.23 4.91
C ALA A 90 0.24 0.79 5.40
N ILE A 91 -0.53 -0.03 4.71
CA ILE A 91 -0.76 -1.43 5.09
C ILE A 91 -0.20 -2.32 3.99
N GLU A 92 0.70 -3.23 4.39
CA GLU A 92 1.22 -4.29 3.54
C GLU A 92 0.81 -5.64 4.10
N ILE A 93 0.21 -6.47 3.26
CA ILE A 93 -0.23 -7.81 3.62
C ILE A 93 0.65 -8.79 2.86
N LEU A 94 1.36 -9.64 3.59
CA LEU A 94 2.30 -10.57 2.97
C LEU A 94 1.59 -11.62 2.14
N SER A 95 2.08 -11.82 0.93
CA SER A 95 1.71 -12.95 0.06
C SER A 95 2.70 -14.09 0.25
N PRO A 96 2.32 -15.37 -0.05
CA PRO A 96 3.21 -16.50 0.17
C PRO A 96 4.56 -16.39 -0.52
N ASP A 97 4.60 -15.71 -1.67
CA ASP A 97 5.80 -15.57 -2.49
C ASP A 97 6.59 -14.28 -2.21
N ASP A 98 6.17 -13.49 -1.23
CA ASP A 98 6.90 -12.27 -0.89
C ASP A 98 8.26 -12.60 -0.30
N ARG A 99 9.26 -11.82 -0.75
CA ARG A 99 10.62 -11.97 -0.31
C ARG A 99 11.06 -10.78 0.53
N ILE A 100 11.81 -11.07 1.58
CA ILE A 100 12.32 -10.04 2.51
C ILE A 100 13.13 -8.98 1.76
N GLY A 101 13.93 -9.40 0.78
CA GLY A 101 14.75 -8.47 -0.01
C GLY A 101 13.95 -7.45 -0.83
N TYR A 102 12.67 -7.71 -1.07
CA TYR A 102 11.78 -6.76 -1.74
C TYR A 102 10.93 -5.98 -0.72
N VAL A 103 10.44 -6.67 0.31
CA VAL A 103 9.51 -6.08 1.29
C VAL A 103 10.19 -5.04 2.18
N ILE A 104 11.35 -5.35 2.73
CA ILE A 104 12.04 -4.46 3.67
C ILE A 104 12.42 -3.12 3.03
N PRO A 105 13.01 -3.08 1.82
CA PRO A 105 13.27 -1.80 1.17
C PRO A 105 12.00 -0.97 0.91
N LYS A 106 10.90 -1.63 0.57
CA LYS A 106 9.61 -0.96 0.35
C LYS A 106 9.10 -0.29 1.63
N LEU A 107 9.18 -0.99 2.76
CA LEU A 107 8.77 -0.45 4.05
C LEU A 107 9.64 0.72 4.48
N GLU A 108 10.94 0.63 4.27
CA GLU A 108 11.88 1.71 4.55
C GLU A 108 11.60 2.93 3.67
N GLU A 109 11.25 2.71 2.43
CA GLU A 109 10.88 3.79 1.49
C GLU A 109 9.61 4.50 1.95
N TYR A 110 8.62 3.77 2.47
CA TYR A 110 7.43 4.37 3.07
C TYR A 110 7.80 5.25 4.26
N ARG A 111 8.68 4.76 5.12
CA ARG A 111 9.13 5.52 6.28
C ARG A 111 9.84 6.81 5.87
N GLN A 112 10.74 6.75 4.90
CA GLN A 112 11.47 7.91 4.39
C GLN A 112 10.55 8.91 3.71
N TRP A 113 9.49 8.42 3.06
CA TRP A 113 8.49 9.28 2.43
C TRP A 113 7.65 10.05 3.45
N GLY A 114 7.54 9.54 4.68
CA GLY A 114 6.82 10.23 5.75
C GLY A 114 5.55 9.54 6.20
N VAL A 115 5.35 8.27 5.83
CA VAL A 115 4.24 7.47 6.36
C VAL A 115 4.45 7.30 7.86
N ARG A 116 3.47 7.74 8.66
CA ARG A 116 3.62 7.74 10.12
C ARG A 116 3.52 6.35 10.72
N HIS A 117 2.60 5.53 10.21
CA HIS A 117 2.39 4.18 10.71
C HIS A 117 2.43 3.18 9.56
N VAL A 118 3.29 2.19 9.65
CA VAL A 118 3.35 1.11 8.68
C VAL A 118 2.87 -0.17 9.35
N TRP A 119 1.87 -0.80 8.76
CA TRP A 119 1.29 -2.04 9.25
C TRP A 119 1.66 -3.18 8.30
N ILE A 120 2.15 -4.28 8.90
CA ILE A 120 2.50 -5.49 8.16
C ILE A 120 1.68 -6.63 8.72
N ALA A 121 0.84 -7.21 7.88
CA ALA A 121 0.02 -8.36 8.26
C ALA A 121 0.56 -9.63 7.62
N ASP A 122 0.71 -10.68 8.42
CA ASP A 122 1.06 -12.01 7.94
C ASP A 122 -0.16 -12.93 8.14
N PRO A 123 -0.91 -13.21 7.07
CA PRO A 123 -2.12 -14.01 7.18
C PRO A 123 -1.86 -15.47 7.60
N GLU A 124 -0.71 -16.03 7.23
CA GLU A 124 -0.39 -17.41 7.56
C GLU A 124 -0.08 -17.58 9.05
N ASP A 125 0.72 -16.67 9.61
CA ASP A 125 1.07 -16.69 11.04
C ASP A 125 0.05 -15.96 11.91
N ARG A 126 -0.96 -15.33 11.29
CA ARG A 126 -1.98 -14.54 11.99
C ARG A 126 -1.37 -13.45 12.89
N LYS A 127 -0.36 -12.77 12.36
CA LYS A 127 0.35 -11.71 13.07
C LYS A 127 0.20 -10.39 12.38
N LEU A 128 0.09 -9.34 13.19
CA LEU A 128 0.09 -7.97 12.72
C LEU A 128 1.19 -7.23 13.46
N ALA A 129 2.13 -6.67 12.72
CA ALA A 129 3.16 -5.81 13.27
C ALA A 129 2.90 -4.37 12.85
N THR A 130 3.05 -3.44 13.78
CA THR A 130 2.91 -2.02 13.48
C THR A 130 4.19 -1.31 13.87
N ARG A 131 4.60 -0.35 13.04
CA ARG A 131 5.75 0.48 13.30
C ARG A 131 5.36 1.94 13.14
N SER A 132 5.63 2.73 14.17
CA SER A 132 5.40 4.17 14.16
C SER A 132 6.72 4.91 14.03
N CYS A 133 6.70 6.02 13.29
CA CYS A 133 7.86 6.88 13.13
C CYS A 133 7.73 8.16 13.94
#